data_b1a8bc7e6059931d97b767a506a9fd92
#
_entry.id   b1a8bc7e6059931d97b767a506a9fd92
#
_cell.length_a   1.000
_cell.length_b   1.000
_cell.length_c   1.000
_cell.angle_alpha   90.00
_cell.angle_beta   90.00
_cell.angle_gamma   90.00
#
_symmetry.space_group_name_H-M   'P 1'
#
loop_
_entity.id
_entity.type
_entity.pdbx_description
1 polymer ?
#
loop_
_entity_poly.entity_id
_entity_poly.type
_entity_poly.pdbx_seq_one_letter_code
_entity_poly.pdbx_strand_id
1 'polypeptide(L)'
;DKRSLDFSKMEEQFGDERVVPFSFTTNPEDVQIEQASCWLTYTNETTHEIIRNNLDRSPIYAGIIEGTGPRYCPSIEDKVVKFADKNRHQIFIEPEGLSTNEMYVGGMSSSLPEDVQHEMYRTLPGLEHVKIVRNAYAIEYDCIDANNLYASLEFKAMKGLFSGGQFNGSSGYEAVSYTHLRAHE
;
A
#
# COMPACT_ATOMS: atom_id res chain seq x y z
N ASP A 1 7.77 -14.78 -2.09
CA ASP A 1 8.76 -15.61 -1.40
C ASP A 1 10.18 -15.22 -1.83
N LYS A 2 11.01 -14.75 -0.87
CA LYS A 2 12.41 -14.29 -1.07
C LYS A 2 13.25 -15.27 -1.90
N ARG A 3 13.07 -16.56 -1.69
CA ARG A 3 13.83 -17.64 -2.34
C ARG A 3 13.56 -17.77 -3.86
N SER A 4 12.52 -17.10 -4.35
CA SER A 4 12.12 -17.09 -5.76
C SER A 4 12.55 -15.83 -6.50
N LEU A 5 13.28 -14.92 -5.84
CA LEU A 5 13.73 -13.65 -6.37
C LEU A 5 15.20 -13.71 -6.80
N ASP A 6 15.51 -13.01 -7.87
CA ASP A 6 16.87 -12.80 -8.36
C ASP A 6 17.33 -11.37 -8.05
N PHE A 7 17.91 -11.18 -6.87
CA PHE A 7 18.38 -9.88 -6.40
C PHE A 7 19.51 -9.28 -7.24
N SER A 8 20.23 -10.09 -8.04
CA SER A 8 21.30 -9.59 -8.90
C SER A 8 20.81 -8.67 -10.02
N LYS A 9 19.50 -8.68 -10.30
CA LYS A 9 18.83 -7.82 -11.29
C LYS A 9 18.17 -6.59 -10.68
N MET A 10 18.33 -6.36 -9.38
CA MET A 10 17.74 -5.26 -8.64
C MET A 10 18.83 -4.38 -8.06
N GLU A 11 18.49 -3.14 -7.76
CA GLU A 11 19.38 -2.19 -7.10
C GLU A 11 19.18 -2.30 -5.59
N GLU A 12 20.24 -2.69 -4.87
CA GLU A 12 20.20 -2.77 -3.42
C GLU A 12 20.19 -1.37 -2.78
N GLN A 13 19.24 -1.15 -1.88
CA GLN A 13 19.10 0.06 -1.10
C GLN A 13 19.50 -0.27 0.34
N PHE A 14 20.67 0.19 0.73
CA PHE A 14 21.20 -0.01 2.08
C PHE A 14 20.48 0.90 3.08
N GLY A 15 20.55 0.53 4.36
CA GLY A 15 20.13 1.42 5.44
C GLY A 15 21.05 2.64 5.58
N ASP A 16 20.61 3.59 6.39
CA ASP A 16 21.39 4.81 6.66
C ASP A 16 22.71 4.49 7.35
N GLU A 17 23.82 5.15 6.92
CA GLU A 17 25.12 5.07 7.60
C GLU A 17 25.04 5.52 9.06
N ARG A 18 24.16 6.48 9.33
CA ARG A 18 23.89 7.00 10.65
C ARG A 18 22.38 7.02 10.91
N VAL A 19 21.96 6.19 11.84
CA VAL A 19 20.55 6.17 12.28
C VAL A 19 20.24 7.44 13.05
N VAL A 20 19.21 8.17 12.61
CA VAL A 20 18.66 9.33 13.34
C VAL A 20 17.42 8.87 14.09
N PRO A 21 17.41 8.87 15.43
CA PRO A 21 16.26 8.45 16.20
C PRO A 21 15.08 9.41 16.00
N PHE A 22 13.84 8.89 16.02
CA PHE A 22 12.63 9.71 15.97
C PHE A 22 12.39 10.49 17.27
N SER A 23 12.92 10.01 18.38
CA SER A 23 12.79 10.66 19.69
C SER A 23 13.85 11.74 19.87
N PHE A 24 13.44 12.93 20.33
CA PHE A 24 14.36 14.02 20.67
C PHE A 24 15.20 13.75 21.93
N THR A 25 14.82 12.76 22.75
CA THR A 25 15.51 12.39 23.99
C THR A 25 16.40 11.18 23.86
N THR A 26 16.37 10.48 22.72
CA THR A 26 17.22 9.32 22.46
C THR A 26 18.55 9.79 21.86
N ASN A 27 19.65 9.38 22.50
CA ASN A 27 20.98 9.64 21.93
C ASN A 27 21.19 8.75 20.68
N PRO A 28 21.60 9.31 19.53
CA PRO A 28 21.86 8.52 18.32
C PRO A 28 22.87 7.38 18.52
N GLU A 29 23.82 7.55 19.42
CA GLU A 29 24.86 6.55 19.73
C GLU A 29 24.30 5.32 20.48
N ASP A 30 23.14 5.47 21.12
CA ASP A 30 22.48 4.38 21.84
C ASP A 30 21.57 3.53 20.90
N VAL A 31 21.37 3.97 19.66
CA VAL A 31 20.55 3.24 18.68
C VAL A 31 21.40 2.21 17.95
N GLN A 32 21.34 0.96 18.41
CA GLN A 32 21.99 -0.18 17.78
C GLN A 32 20.91 -1.08 17.15
N ILE A 33 20.61 -0.82 15.87
CA ILE A 33 19.61 -1.60 15.12
C ILE A 33 20.31 -2.28 13.96
N GLU A 34 20.14 -3.60 13.82
CA GLU A 34 20.50 -4.30 12.60
C GLU A 34 19.59 -3.82 11.47
N GLN A 35 20.17 -3.11 10.51
CA GLN A 35 19.42 -2.60 9.36
C GLN A 35 19.31 -3.67 8.28
N ALA A 36 18.12 -3.79 7.70
CA ALA A 36 17.88 -4.65 6.55
C ALA A 36 17.86 -3.82 5.27
N SER A 37 18.51 -4.32 4.22
CA SER A 37 18.40 -3.72 2.88
C SER A 37 17.02 -3.99 2.28
N CYS A 38 16.55 -3.07 1.47
CA CYS A 38 15.50 -3.32 0.48
C CYS A 38 16.10 -3.27 -0.93
N TRP A 39 15.31 -3.64 -1.92
CA TRP A 39 15.75 -3.66 -3.32
C TRP A 39 14.79 -2.88 -4.19
N LEU A 40 15.35 -2.19 -5.17
CA LEU A 40 14.61 -1.40 -6.13
C LEU A 40 14.63 -2.11 -7.49
N THR A 41 13.44 -2.27 -8.06
CA THR A 41 13.23 -2.68 -9.44
C THR A 41 12.19 -1.78 -10.10
N TYR A 42 11.83 -2.07 -11.35
CA TYR A 42 10.94 -1.20 -12.12
C TYR A 42 9.95 -2.00 -12.94
N THR A 43 8.77 -1.44 -13.14
CA THR A 43 7.89 -1.89 -14.23
C THR A 43 8.52 -1.55 -15.58
N ASN A 44 8.00 -2.13 -16.64
CA ASN A 44 8.42 -1.89 -18.02
C ASN A 44 7.20 -1.86 -18.95
N GLU A 45 7.43 -1.65 -20.25
CA GLU A 45 6.33 -1.54 -21.21
C GLU A 45 5.48 -2.82 -21.27
N THR A 46 6.11 -4.00 -21.20
CA THR A 46 5.37 -5.27 -21.17
C THR A 46 4.45 -5.35 -19.96
N THR A 47 4.93 -4.93 -18.78
CA THR A 47 4.09 -4.82 -17.58
C THR A 47 2.90 -3.90 -17.83
N HIS A 48 3.15 -2.74 -18.44
CA HIS A 48 2.10 -1.74 -18.71
C HIS A 48 1.10 -2.23 -19.76
N GLU A 49 1.54 -2.94 -20.77
CA GLU A 49 0.65 -3.55 -21.79
C GLU A 49 -0.28 -4.60 -21.16
N ILE A 50 0.26 -5.48 -20.31
CA ILE A 50 -0.57 -6.47 -19.58
C ILE A 50 -1.64 -5.77 -18.77
N ILE A 51 -1.28 -4.72 -18.02
CA ILE A 51 -2.21 -3.95 -17.21
C ILE A 51 -3.28 -3.28 -18.11
N ARG A 52 -2.88 -2.56 -19.15
CA ARG A 52 -3.81 -1.86 -20.06
C ARG A 52 -4.82 -2.81 -20.71
N ASN A 53 -4.35 -4.01 -21.11
CA ASN A 53 -5.19 -5.01 -21.77
C ASN A 53 -6.18 -5.72 -20.83
N ASN A 54 -6.08 -5.49 -19.52
CA ASN A 54 -6.92 -6.11 -18.51
C ASN A 54 -7.66 -5.10 -17.61
N LEU A 55 -7.70 -3.82 -17.97
CA LEU A 55 -8.37 -2.78 -17.16
C LEU A 55 -9.86 -3.07 -16.97
N ASP A 56 -10.52 -3.64 -17.96
CA ASP A 56 -11.92 -4.04 -17.89
C ASP A 56 -12.20 -5.14 -16.86
N ARG A 57 -11.16 -5.85 -16.44
CA ARG A 57 -11.21 -6.89 -15.40
C ARG A 57 -10.88 -6.35 -13.99
N SER A 58 -10.46 -5.09 -13.88
CA SER A 58 -10.22 -4.43 -12.59
C SER A 58 -11.56 -3.98 -11.99
N PRO A 59 -11.92 -4.38 -10.76
CA PRO A 59 -13.13 -3.91 -10.08
C PRO A 59 -13.26 -2.39 -9.99
N ILE A 60 -12.14 -1.67 -9.92
CA ILE A 60 -12.10 -0.19 -9.89
C ILE A 60 -12.52 0.37 -11.26
N TYR A 61 -11.95 -0.14 -12.35
CA TYR A 61 -12.21 0.33 -13.71
C TYR A 61 -13.49 -0.24 -14.31
N ALA A 62 -13.93 -1.41 -13.85
CA ALA A 62 -15.21 -2.00 -14.22
C ALA A 62 -16.42 -1.34 -13.51
N GLY A 63 -16.20 -0.37 -12.62
CA GLY A 63 -17.27 0.32 -11.89
C GLY A 63 -17.96 -0.54 -10.82
N ILE A 64 -17.28 -1.59 -10.36
CA ILE A 64 -17.77 -2.44 -9.25
C ILE A 64 -17.49 -1.74 -7.92
N ILE A 65 -16.32 -1.09 -7.80
CA ILE A 65 -15.97 -0.27 -6.66
C ILE A 65 -16.30 1.19 -7.00
N GLU A 66 -17.31 1.74 -6.35
CA GLU A 66 -17.78 3.12 -6.57
C GLU A 66 -17.30 4.09 -5.49
N GLY A 67 -16.85 3.57 -4.34
CA GLY A 67 -16.41 4.36 -3.20
C GLY A 67 -15.12 5.13 -3.46
N THR A 68 -15.06 6.38 -2.99
CA THR A 68 -13.82 7.16 -2.96
C THR A 68 -13.06 6.84 -1.68
N GLY A 69 -11.83 6.34 -1.83
CA GLY A 69 -10.96 6.08 -0.66
C GLY A 69 -10.63 7.37 0.11
N PRO A 70 -10.49 7.31 1.44
CA PRO A 70 -10.19 8.46 2.29
C PRO A 70 -8.76 9.01 2.07
N ARG A 71 -7.90 8.25 1.39
CA ARG A 71 -6.53 8.64 1.05
C ARG A 71 -6.23 8.40 -0.41
N TYR A 72 -5.42 9.28 -0.99
CA TYR A 72 -4.88 9.08 -2.32
C TYR A 72 -3.77 8.02 -2.28
N CYS A 73 -4.11 6.81 -2.69
CA CYS A 73 -3.17 5.68 -2.79
C CYS A 73 -3.38 4.99 -4.14
N PRO A 74 -2.74 5.49 -5.21
CA PRO A 74 -2.97 4.96 -6.55
C PRO A 74 -2.48 3.52 -6.66
N SER A 75 -3.30 2.66 -7.24
CA SER A 75 -2.92 1.31 -7.66
C SER A 75 -1.91 1.38 -8.81
N ILE A 76 -1.31 0.25 -9.17
CA ILE A 76 -0.42 0.22 -10.34
C ILE A 76 -1.20 0.52 -11.63
N GLU A 77 -2.46 0.07 -11.72
CA GLU A 77 -3.36 0.42 -12.83
C GLU A 77 -3.56 1.93 -12.94
N ASP A 78 -3.80 2.59 -11.82
CA ASP A 78 -3.94 4.05 -11.77
C ASP A 78 -2.67 4.75 -12.24
N LYS A 79 -1.49 4.27 -11.82
CA LYS A 79 -0.22 4.84 -12.24
C LYS A 79 0.00 4.71 -13.74
N VAL A 80 -0.29 3.52 -14.30
CA VAL A 80 -0.13 3.24 -15.73
C VAL A 80 -1.09 4.08 -16.59
N VAL A 81 -2.30 4.35 -16.08
CA VAL A 81 -3.30 5.15 -16.81
C VAL A 81 -3.07 6.65 -16.63
N LYS A 82 -2.88 7.12 -15.40
CA LYS A 82 -2.76 8.56 -15.09
C LYS A 82 -1.40 9.14 -15.47
N PHE A 83 -0.35 8.33 -15.45
CA PHE A 83 1.01 8.71 -15.81
C PHE A 83 1.49 7.93 -17.05
N ALA A 84 0.66 7.93 -18.09
CA ALA A 84 0.93 7.18 -19.33
C ALA A 84 2.19 7.64 -20.09
N ASP A 85 2.71 8.83 -19.78
CA ASP A 85 3.98 9.37 -20.29
C ASP A 85 5.21 8.70 -19.63
N LYS A 86 5.03 7.99 -18.51
CA LYS A 86 6.11 7.27 -17.83
C LYS A 86 6.23 5.86 -18.39
N ASN A 87 7.44 5.52 -18.80
CA ASN A 87 7.76 4.19 -19.34
C ASN A 87 8.08 3.15 -18.24
N ARG A 88 8.20 3.60 -16.97
CA ARG A 88 8.44 2.73 -15.81
C ARG A 88 7.99 3.39 -14.51
N HIS A 89 7.65 2.56 -13.52
CA HIS A 89 7.38 2.95 -12.15
C HIS A 89 8.29 2.18 -11.19
N GLN A 90 8.71 2.82 -10.12
CA GLN A 90 9.54 2.23 -9.07
C GLN A 90 8.76 1.19 -8.27
N ILE A 91 9.41 0.06 -8.01
CA ILE A 91 8.91 -1.05 -7.23
C ILE A 91 9.95 -1.39 -6.18
N PHE A 92 9.55 -1.35 -4.91
CA PHE A 92 10.39 -1.70 -3.78
C PHE A 92 10.11 -3.13 -3.33
N ILE A 93 11.17 -3.88 -3.06
CA ILE A 93 11.12 -5.24 -2.51
C ILE A 93 11.70 -5.17 -1.11
N GLU A 94 10.83 -5.31 -0.12
CA GLU A 94 11.13 -5.02 1.28
C GLU A 94 10.92 -6.28 2.14
N PRO A 95 11.86 -6.66 3.02
CA PRO A 95 11.64 -7.81 3.90
C PRO A 95 10.54 -7.50 4.93
N GLU A 96 9.56 -8.39 5.06
CA GLU A 96 8.52 -8.30 6.10
C GLU A 96 9.05 -8.57 7.51
N GLY A 97 10.25 -9.13 7.61
CA GLY A 97 10.96 -9.35 8.85
C GLY A 97 12.24 -10.13 8.64
N LEU A 98 13.14 -10.08 9.63
CA LEU A 98 14.46 -10.70 9.55
C LEU A 98 14.42 -12.23 9.58
N SER A 99 13.37 -12.81 10.16
CA SER A 99 13.23 -14.28 10.35
C SER A 99 12.25 -14.92 9.34
N THR A 100 11.73 -14.20 8.38
CA THR A 100 10.79 -14.71 7.37
C THR A 100 11.36 -14.65 5.96
N ASN A 101 10.82 -15.47 5.06
CA ASN A 101 11.07 -15.39 3.62
C ASN A 101 10.02 -14.56 2.87
N GLU A 102 9.13 -13.91 3.59
CA GLU A 102 8.13 -13.04 2.97
C GLU A 102 8.75 -11.68 2.64
N MET A 103 8.49 -11.23 1.41
CA MET A 103 8.91 -9.92 0.92
C MET A 103 7.66 -9.14 0.52
N TYR A 104 7.57 -7.91 0.97
CA TYR A 104 6.57 -6.96 0.52
C TYR A 104 6.98 -6.35 -0.82
N VAL A 105 6.04 -6.23 -1.73
CA VAL A 105 6.27 -5.62 -3.05
C VAL A 105 5.57 -4.27 -3.08
N GLY A 106 6.29 -3.24 -2.67
CA GLY A 106 5.80 -1.87 -2.62
C GLY A 106 5.67 -1.27 -4.02
N GLY A 107 4.53 -0.65 -4.28
CA GLY A 107 4.26 0.02 -5.56
C GLY A 107 3.42 -0.76 -6.56
N MET A 108 3.10 -2.04 -6.26
CA MET A 108 2.31 -2.94 -7.11
C MET A 108 0.91 -3.24 -6.54
N SER A 109 0.37 -2.36 -5.69
CA SER A 109 -1.02 -2.48 -5.23
C SER A 109 -1.95 -2.55 -6.44
N SER A 110 -2.84 -3.54 -6.46
CA SER A 110 -3.66 -3.86 -7.64
C SER A 110 -4.98 -4.50 -7.25
N SER A 111 -6.00 -4.23 -8.04
CA SER A 111 -7.30 -4.92 -7.99
C SER A 111 -7.49 -5.95 -9.11
N LEU A 112 -6.49 -6.09 -9.98
CA LEU A 112 -6.54 -7.04 -11.08
C LEU A 112 -6.64 -8.48 -10.61
N PRO A 113 -7.27 -9.38 -11.39
CA PRO A 113 -7.38 -10.80 -11.05
C PRO A 113 -6.02 -11.49 -10.89
N GLU A 114 -6.01 -12.60 -10.16
CA GLU A 114 -4.81 -13.36 -9.80
C GLU A 114 -3.95 -13.74 -11.01
N ASP A 115 -4.56 -14.23 -12.09
CA ASP A 115 -3.86 -14.62 -13.32
C ASP A 115 -3.08 -13.45 -13.94
N VAL A 116 -3.69 -12.26 -13.96
CA VAL A 116 -3.06 -11.03 -14.45
C VAL A 116 -1.94 -10.59 -13.52
N GLN A 117 -2.17 -10.68 -12.20
CA GLN A 117 -1.12 -10.37 -11.22
C GLN A 117 0.10 -11.26 -11.43
N HIS A 118 -0.08 -12.57 -11.59
CA HIS A 118 1.01 -13.50 -11.86
C HIS A 118 1.76 -13.18 -13.15
N GLU A 119 1.05 -12.76 -14.20
CA GLU A 119 1.64 -12.38 -15.46
C GLU A 119 2.46 -11.09 -15.34
N MET A 120 1.87 -10.01 -14.80
CA MET A 120 2.54 -8.73 -14.69
C MET A 120 3.76 -8.76 -13.75
N TYR A 121 3.69 -9.49 -12.62
CA TYR A 121 4.83 -9.61 -11.71
C TYR A 121 6.04 -10.28 -12.37
N ARG A 122 5.84 -11.26 -13.23
CA ARG A 122 6.91 -11.98 -13.94
C ARG A 122 7.61 -11.17 -15.00
N THR A 123 7.10 -10.01 -15.36
CA THR A 123 7.76 -9.07 -16.28
C THR A 123 8.77 -8.16 -15.60
N LEU A 124 8.75 -8.10 -14.25
CA LEU A 124 9.66 -7.25 -13.48
C LEU A 124 11.05 -7.88 -13.40
N PRO A 125 12.13 -7.12 -13.63
CA PRO A 125 13.48 -7.63 -13.45
C PRO A 125 13.69 -8.19 -12.04
N GLY A 126 14.16 -9.45 -11.98
CA GLY A 126 14.38 -10.17 -10.73
C GLY A 126 13.15 -10.91 -10.18
N LEU A 127 11.98 -10.76 -10.80
CA LEU A 127 10.74 -11.44 -10.40
C LEU A 127 10.25 -12.46 -11.44
N GLU A 128 11.04 -12.80 -12.43
CA GLU A 128 10.62 -13.68 -13.54
C GLU A 128 10.13 -15.05 -13.07
N HIS A 129 10.63 -15.51 -11.94
CA HIS A 129 10.27 -16.79 -11.32
C HIS A 129 9.56 -16.63 -9.98
N VAL A 130 9.00 -15.45 -9.71
CA VAL A 130 8.40 -15.11 -8.42
C VAL A 130 7.30 -16.09 -8.02
N LYS A 131 7.31 -16.48 -6.75
CA LYS A 131 6.23 -17.18 -6.08
C LYS A 131 5.50 -16.20 -5.19
N ILE A 132 4.28 -15.85 -5.56
CA ILE A 132 3.42 -14.95 -4.80
C ILE A 132 2.86 -15.74 -3.62
N VAL A 133 3.03 -15.22 -2.40
CA VAL A 133 2.51 -15.80 -1.16
C VAL A 133 1.09 -15.32 -0.90
N ARG A 134 0.84 -14.04 -1.18
CA ARG A 134 -0.47 -13.40 -1.07
C ARG A 134 -0.64 -12.41 -2.21
N ASN A 135 -1.75 -12.52 -2.92
CA ASN A 135 -2.08 -11.60 -3.99
C ASN A 135 -2.39 -10.20 -3.46
N ALA A 136 -2.17 -9.18 -4.29
CA ALA A 136 -2.69 -7.84 -4.05
C ALA A 136 -4.22 -7.85 -4.06
N TYR A 137 -4.83 -6.90 -3.37
CA TYR A 137 -6.27 -6.80 -3.22
C TYR A 137 -6.71 -5.33 -3.24
N ALA A 138 -7.96 -5.10 -3.64
CA ALA A 138 -8.61 -3.81 -3.49
C ALA A 138 -9.33 -3.74 -2.15
N ILE A 139 -9.40 -2.53 -1.59
CA ILE A 139 -10.22 -2.21 -0.43
C ILE A 139 -11.26 -1.17 -0.85
N GLU A 140 -12.52 -1.45 -0.55
CA GLU A 140 -13.60 -0.48 -0.61
C GLU A 140 -13.88 0.03 0.81
N TYR A 141 -14.11 1.33 0.92
CA TYR A 141 -14.32 1.98 2.20
C TYR A 141 -15.75 2.45 2.33
N ASP A 142 -16.45 1.93 3.33
CA ASP A 142 -17.75 2.46 3.73
C ASP A 142 -17.59 3.50 4.84
N CYS A 143 -18.39 4.55 4.79
CA CYS A 143 -18.52 5.53 5.86
C CYS A 143 -19.94 6.01 5.97
N ILE A 144 -20.28 6.55 7.13
CA ILE A 144 -21.57 7.20 7.35
C ILE A 144 -21.55 8.62 6.79
N ASP A 145 -22.72 9.14 6.47
CA ASP A 145 -22.88 10.56 6.18
C ASP A 145 -22.68 11.37 7.48
N ALA A 146 -21.60 12.17 7.51
CA ALA A 146 -21.23 13.00 8.65
C ALA A 146 -22.32 14.02 9.05
N ASN A 147 -23.24 14.36 8.14
CA ASN A 147 -24.40 15.20 8.44
C ASN A 147 -25.35 14.57 9.47
N ASN A 148 -25.28 13.26 9.68
CA ASN A 148 -26.04 12.54 10.69
C ASN A 148 -25.43 12.61 12.10
N LEU A 149 -24.30 13.29 12.27
CA LEU A 149 -23.60 13.44 13.54
C LEU A 149 -23.66 14.88 14.05
N TYR A 150 -23.63 15.01 15.37
CA TYR A 150 -23.26 16.27 16.02
C TYR A 150 -21.75 16.48 15.99
N ALA A 151 -21.30 17.68 16.32
CA ALA A 151 -19.85 17.96 16.43
C ALA A 151 -19.15 17.14 17.53
N SER A 152 -19.89 16.56 18.46
CA SER A 152 -19.44 15.60 19.45
C SER A 152 -19.25 14.19 18.91
N LEU A 153 -19.52 13.95 17.63
CA LEU A 153 -19.57 12.64 16.97
C LEU A 153 -20.74 11.74 17.43
N GLU A 154 -21.67 12.26 18.21
CA GLU A 154 -22.90 11.56 18.59
C GLU A 154 -23.90 11.56 17.42
N PHE A 155 -24.59 10.44 17.20
CA PHE A 155 -25.65 10.34 16.21
C PHE A 155 -26.86 11.20 16.57
N LYS A 156 -27.32 12.02 15.64
CA LYS A 156 -28.53 12.85 15.82
C LYS A 156 -29.80 12.02 16.05
N ALA A 157 -29.86 10.85 15.43
CA ALA A 157 -31.03 9.97 15.51
C ALA A 157 -30.99 9.03 16.74
N MET A 158 -29.86 8.88 17.41
CA MET A 158 -29.71 7.90 18.51
C MET A 158 -28.81 8.45 19.59
N LYS A 159 -29.42 8.89 20.66
CA LYS A 159 -28.73 9.44 21.85
C LYS A 159 -27.81 8.37 22.48
N GLY A 160 -26.59 8.78 22.81
CA GLY A 160 -25.58 7.94 23.47
C GLY A 160 -24.81 7.03 22.50
N LEU A 161 -25.11 7.07 21.19
CA LEU A 161 -24.32 6.37 20.17
C LEU A 161 -23.35 7.34 19.51
N PHE A 162 -22.07 7.02 19.55
CA PHE A 162 -21.00 7.83 18.96
C PHE A 162 -20.33 7.09 17.81
N SER A 163 -19.89 7.84 16.79
CA SER A 163 -19.15 7.32 15.67
C SER A 163 -17.67 7.65 15.79
N GLY A 164 -16.79 6.69 15.43
CA GLY A 164 -15.35 6.90 15.41
C GLY A 164 -14.67 6.02 14.38
N GLY A 165 -13.45 6.38 14.03
CA GLY A 165 -12.63 5.58 13.12
C GLY A 165 -13.01 5.75 11.67
N GLN A 166 -12.65 4.73 10.87
CA GLN A 166 -12.88 4.75 9.44
C GLN A 166 -14.37 4.85 9.07
N PHE A 167 -15.25 4.28 9.88
CA PHE A 167 -16.70 4.40 9.70
C PHE A 167 -17.17 5.86 9.70
N ASN A 168 -16.44 6.76 10.34
CA ASN A 168 -16.65 8.21 10.35
C ASN A 168 -15.89 8.95 9.23
N GLY A 169 -15.41 8.25 8.21
CA GLY A 169 -14.69 8.80 7.07
C GLY A 169 -13.25 9.21 7.37
N SER A 170 -12.69 8.84 8.53
CA SER A 170 -11.30 9.14 8.88
C SER A 170 -10.44 7.89 8.97
N SER A 171 -9.24 7.94 8.37
CA SER A 171 -8.32 6.82 8.28
C SER A 171 -6.87 7.28 8.45
N GLY A 172 -6.03 6.39 9.00
CA GLY A 172 -4.61 6.59 9.22
C GLY A 172 -4.25 6.89 10.67
N TYR A 173 -2.96 6.85 10.96
CA TYR A 173 -2.44 7.04 12.32
C TYR A 173 -2.80 8.38 12.94
N GLU A 174 -2.84 9.44 12.13
CA GLU A 174 -3.21 10.78 12.57
C GLU A 174 -4.68 10.84 12.99
N ALA A 175 -5.54 10.12 12.26
CA ALA A 175 -6.96 10.02 12.59
C ALA A 175 -7.16 9.25 13.90
N VAL A 176 -6.42 8.19 14.16
CA VAL A 176 -6.46 7.44 15.41
C VAL A 176 -6.12 8.33 16.60
N SER A 177 -5.08 9.13 16.48
CA SER A 177 -4.63 9.99 17.58
C SER A 177 -5.55 11.19 17.87
N TYR A 178 -6.49 11.50 16.98
CA TYR A 178 -7.41 12.62 17.16
C TYR A 178 -8.88 12.19 17.27
N THR A 179 -9.45 11.66 16.19
CA THR A 179 -10.89 11.37 16.15
C THR A 179 -11.28 10.08 16.87
N HIS A 180 -10.43 9.05 16.83
CA HIS A 180 -10.74 7.77 17.44
C HIS A 180 -10.64 7.84 18.98
N LEU A 181 -9.63 8.55 19.50
CA LEU A 181 -9.50 8.74 20.96
C LEU A 181 -10.63 9.59 21.48
N ARG A 182 -10.99 10.68 20.78
CA ARG A 182 -12.06 11.58 21.22
C ARG A 182 -13.43 10.90 21.30
N ALA A 183 -13.70 9.88 20.50
CA ALA A 183 -14.95 9.12 20.57
C ALA A 183 -15.07 8.27 21.84
N HIS A 184 -13.97 8.10 22.59
CA HIS A 184 -13.92 7.32 23.83
C HIS A 184 -13.91 8.20 25.11
N GLU A 185 -13.77 9.52 25.00
CA GLU A 185 -13.89 10.50 26.08
C GLU A 185 -15.37 10.85 26.34
#